data_b3a3921b21d185c7b6cc7b55b87677cc
#
_entry.id   b3a3921b21d185c7b6cc7b55b87677cc
#
_cell.length_a   1.000
_cell.length_b   1.000
_cell.length_c   1.000
_cell.angle_alpha   90.00
_cell.angle_beta   90.00
_cell.angle_gamma   90.00
#
_symmetry.space_group_name_H-M   'P 1'
#
loop_
_entity.id
_entity.type
_entity.pdbx_description
1 polymer ?
#
loop_
_entity_poly.entity_id
_entity_poly.type
_entity_poly.pdbx_seq_one_letter_code
_entity_poly.pdbx_strand_id
1 'polypeptide(L)'
;RDVTYAAPLKVKVRLINKETGEVKEQEVFMGDFPLMTEKGTFIYNGAERVVVTQLVRSPGPYYDVTYDKSNNKLFSTTIIPNRGAWLEYETDSNEIISVRVDRTRKQPVTTLMRALGFGSDQEILEIFGEDVRLKKTLEKDTASNYEEGLKEIYRKLRPTEPPTVESARALLNSLFFDPKRYDLAKVGRYKYNKKLGISNRINGVTVAEDVIN
;
A
#
# COMPACT_ATOMS: atom_id res chain seq x y z
N ARG A 1 -9.42 41.92 4.22
CA ARG A 1 -8.06 41.72 3.75
C ARG A 1 -7.55 40.47 4.44
N ASP A 2 -7.03 39.54 3.73
CA ASP A 2 -6.39 38.28 4.22
C ASP A 2 -7.21 37.50 5.27
N VAL A 3 -8.54 37.57 5.17
CA VAL A 3 -9.47 36.90 6.08
C VAL A 3 -9.95 35.59 5.46
N THR A 4 -10.05 34.56 6.29
CA THR A 4 -10.60 33.25 5.91
C THR A 4 -12.02 33.14 6.45
N TYR A 5 -12.98 32.79 5.59
CA TYR A 5 -14.35 32.49 6.01
C TYR A 5 -14.41 31.08 6.58
N ALA A 6 -14.33 30.98 7.90
CA ALA A 6 -14.20 29.72 8.62
C ALA A 6 -14.97 29.74 9.95
N ALA A 7 -15.27 28.56 10.45
CA ALA A 7 -15.80 28.38 11.80
C ALA A 7 -14.84 27.47 12.62
N PRO A 8 -14.68 27.72 13.93
CA PRO A 8 -13.85 26.89 14.76
C PRO A 8 -14.50 25.52 14.96
N LEU A 9 -13.74 24.47 14.63
CA LEU A 9 -14.13 23.10 14.95
C LEU A 9 -13.71 22.77 16.39
N LYS A 10 -14.69 22.51 17.22
CA LYS A 10 -14.49 22.09 18.61
C LYS A 10 -15.07 20.70 18.80
N VAL A 11 -14.36 19.85 19.51
CA VAL A 11 -14.77 18.49 19.81
C VAL A 11 -14.89 18.32 21.32
N LYS A 12 -16.03 17.84 21.77
CA LYS A 12 -16.23 17.48 23.17
C LYS A 12 -15.61 16.10 23.41
N VAL A 13 -14.53 16.05 24.16
CA VAL A 13 -13.78 14.85 24.50
C VAL A 13 -14.13 14.40 25.91
N ARG A 14 -14.40 13.11 26.07
CA ARG A 14 -14.67 12.48 27.36
C ARG A 14 -13.57 11.48 27.66
N LEU A 15 -12.83 11.72 28.73
CA LEU A 15 -11.85 10.80 29.29
C LEU A 15 -12.49 9.99 30.41
N ILE A 16 -12.48 8.68 30.29
CA ILE A 16 -12.98 7.76 31.30
C ILE A 16 -11.79 6.99 31.86
N ASN A 17 -11.49 7.19 33.14
CA ASN A 17 -10.54 6.37 33.85
C ASN A 17 -11.21 5.03 34.21
N LYS A 18 -10.73 3.94 33.63
CA LYS A 18 -11.32 2.60 33.87
C LYS A 18 -11.09 2.05 35.25
N GLU A 19 -10.06 2.51 35.98
CA GLU A 19 -9.73 2.02 37.32
C GLU A 19 -10.52 2.75 38.40
N THR A 20 -10.66 4.07 38.29
CA THR A 20 -11.33 4.92 39.27
C THR A 20 -12.78 5.23 38.94
N GLY A 21 -13.22 4.99 37.68
CA GLY A 21 -14.53 5.37 37.17
C GLY A 21 -14.71 6.88 36.95
N GLU A 22 -13.66 7.67 37.16
CA GLU A 22 -13.71 9.13 37.00
C GLU A 22 -13.92 9.51 35.54
N VAL A 23 -14.84 10.44 35.29
CA VAL A 23 -15.15 10.96 33.95
C VAL A 23 -14.80 12.44 33.89
N LYS A 24 -13.92 12.83 32.97
CA LYS A 24 -13.61 14.25 32.71
C LYS A 24 -14.05 14.60 31.28
N GLU A 25 -14.79 15.69 31.16
CA GLU A 25 -15.22 16.21 29.85
C GLU A 25 -14.60 17.59 29.61
N GLN A 26 -14.11 17.80 28.38
CA GLN A 26 -13.56 19.08 27.96
C GLN A 26 -13.80 19.30 26.47
N GLU A 27 -14.08 20.56 26.08
CA GLU A 27 -14.05 20.95 24.68
C GLU A 27 -12.60 21.23 24.27
N VAL A 28 -12.18 20.60 23.18
CA VAL A 28 -10.85 20.77 22.57
C VAL A 28 -11.01 21.44 21.22
N PHE A 29 -10.28 22.53 21.01
CA PHE A 29 -10.19 23.18 19.72
C PHE A 29 -9.35 22.33 18.76
N MET A 30 -9.90 21.98 17.59
CA MET A 30 -9.22 21.14 16.61
C MET A 30 -8.67 21.95 15.43
N GLY A 31 -9.14 23.18 15.22
CA GLY A 31 -8.72 24.05 14.14
C GLY A 31 -9.91 24.81 13.54
N ASP A 32 -9.62 25.70 12.61
CA ASP A 32 -10.64 26.41 11.85
C ASP A 32 -11.03 25.64 10.60
N PHE A 33 -12.33 25.45 10.40
CA PHE A 33 -12.87 24.73 9.27
C PHE A 33 -13.44 25.72 8.25
N PRO A 34 -12.92 25.77 6.99
CA PRO A 34 -13.42 26.65 5.97
C PRO A 34 -14.90 26.40 5.66
N LEU A 35 -15.69 27.45 5.60
CA LEU A 35 -17.11 27.37 5.25
C LEU A 35 -17.31 27.65 3.78
N MET A 36 -18.24 26.90 3.16
CA MET A 36 -18.63 27.12 1.78
C MET A 36 -19.59 28.31 1.69
N THR A 37 -19.38 29.18 0.70
CA THR A 37 -20.30 30.26 0.37
C THR A 37 -21.52 29.71 -0.38
N GLU A 38 -22.59 30.54 -0.54
CA GLU A 38 -23.75 30.19 -1.31
C GLU A 38 -23.44 29.87 -2.79
N LYS A 39 -22.36 30.43 -3.32
CA LYS A 39 -21.87 30.16 -4.69
C LYS A 39 -21.06 28.88 -4.84
N GLY A 40 -20.83 28.11 -3.76
CA GLY A 40 -20.02 26.91 -3.78
C GLY A 40 -18.51 27.18 -3.76
N THR A 41 -18.09 28.34 -3.30
CA THR A 41 -16.68 28.75 -3.18
C THR A 41 -16.25 28.82 -1.74
N PHE A 42 -14.93 28.97 -1.52
CA PHE A 42 -14.31 29.17 -0.22
C PHE A 42 -13.48 30.45 -0.25
N ILE A 43 -13.52 31.21 0.84
CA ILE A 43 -12.67 32.38 0.99
C ILE A 43 -11.52 32.04 1.91
N TYR A 44 -10.32 32.07 1.37
CA TYR A 44 -9.09 31.75 2.09
C TYR A 44 -8.03 32.84 1.85
N ASN A 45 -7.55 33.46 2.94
CA ASN A 45 -6.63 34.61 2.91
C ASN A 45 -7.12 35.73 1.96
N GLY A 46 -8.40 36.06 2.03
CA GLY A 46 -9.00 37.12 1.22
C GLY A 46 -9.25 36.77 -0.25
N ALA A 47 -8.89 35.58 -0.70
CA ALA A 47 -9.11 35.10 -2.07
C ALA A 47 -10.26 34.10 -2.14
N GLU A 48 -11.17 34.33 -3.09
CA GLU A 48 -12.23 33.36 -3.40
C GLU A 48 -11.64 32.20 -4.21
N ARG A 49 -11.85 30.99 -3.73
CA ARG A 49 -11.30 29.76 -4.31
C ARG A 49 -12.40 28.70 -4.48
N VAL A 50 -12.22 27.84 -5.45
CA VAL A 50 -13.09 26.68 -5.68
C VAL A 50 -12.27 25.39 -5.69
N VAL A 51 -12.86 24.33 -5.17
CA VAL A 51 -12.23 23.00 -5.20
C VAL A 51 -12.37 22.44 -6.61
N VAL A 52 -11.25 22.13 -7.25
CA VAL A 52 -11.22 21.53 -8.59
C VAL A 52 -11.25 20.01 -8.47
N THR A 53 -12.17 19.38 -9.18
CA THR A 53 -12.22 17.92 -9.27
C THR A 53 -10.99 17.39 -9.99
N GLN A 54 -10.30 16.42 -9.37
CA GLN A 54 -9.13 15.78 -9.95
C GLN A 54 -9.47 14.37 -10.44
N LEU A 55 -9.03 14.04 -11.63
CA LEU A 55 -9.05 12.67 -12.12
C LEU A 55 -7.87 11.90 -11.53
N VAL A 56 -8.18 10.78 -10.90
CA VAL A 56 -7.17 9.86 -10.35
C VAL A 56 -7.26 8.51 -11.06
N ARG A 57 -6.16 7.77 -11.04
CA ARG A 57 -6.19 6.39 -11.53
C ARG A 57 -7.09 5.55 -10.64
N SER A 58 -7.95 4.74 -11.27
CA SER A 58 -8.81 3.83 -10.51
C SER A 58 -7.96 2.72 -9.85
N PRO A 59 -8.41 2.15 -8.72
CA PRO A 59 -7.77 0.98 -8.14
C PRO A 59 -7.70 -0.18 -9.14
N GLY A 60 -6.65 -0.97 -9.05
CA GLY A 60 -6.47 -2.17 -9.88
C GLY A 60 -5.02 -2.39 -10.31
N PRO A 61 -4.73 -3.50 -11.02
CA PRO A 61 -3.42 -3.79 -11.57
C PRO A 61 -3.23 -3.08 -12.91
N TYR A 62 -2.05 -2.50 -13.10
CA TYR A 62 -1.60 -1.85 -14.32
C TYR A 62 -0.34 -2.52 -14.81
N TYR A 63 -0.32 -2.91 -16.08
CA TYR A 63 0.81 -3.54 -16.72
C TYR A 63 1.39 -2.60 -17.77
N ASP A 64 2.71 -2.54 -17.83
CA ASP A 64 3.42 -1.76 -18.84
C ASP A 64 4.64 -2.53 -19.37
N VAL A 65 5.08 -2.19 -20.56
CA VAL A 65 6.24 -2.78 -21.21
C VAL A 65 7.11 -1.65 -21.74
N THR A 66 8.33 -1.60 -21.27
CA THR A 66 9.36 -0.68 -21.76
C THR A 66 10.48 -1.46 -22.45
N TYR A 67 11.32 -0.78 -23.20
CA TYR A 67 12.46 -1.38 -23.87
C TYR A 67 13.75 -0.75 -23.35
N ASP A 68 14.74 -1.58 -23.09
CA ASP A 68 16.07 -1.10 -22.75
C ASP A 68 16.85 -0.63 -24.00
N LYS A 69 18.08 -0.15 -23.78
CA LYS A 69 18.97 0.29 -24.89
C LYS A 69 19.33 -0.84 -25.87
N SER A 70 19.23 -2.08 -25.44
CA SER A 70 19.49 -3.28 -26.22
C SER A 70 18.21 -3.88 -26.83
N ASN A 71 17.10 -3.13 -26.77
CA ASN A 71 15.78 -3.54 -27.27
C ASN A 71 15.18 -4.78 -26.57
N ASN A 72 15.62 -5.09 -25.36
CA ASN A 72 14.99 -6.13 -24.53
C ASN A 72 13.73 -5.58 -23.87
N LYS A 73 12.71 -6.41 -23.78
CA LYS A 73 11.45 -6.06 -23.11
C LYS A 73 11.62 -6.09 -21.60
N LEU A 74 11.31 -4.97 -20.98
CA LEU A 74 11.24 -4.83 -19.51
C LEU A 74 9.77 -4.70 -19.12
N PHE A 75 9.32 -5.57 -18.23
CA PHE A 75 7.95 -5.60 -17.77
C PHE A 75 7.83 -4.87 -16.43
N SER A 76 6.80 -4.09 -16.30
CA SER A 76 6.43 -3.49 -15.03
C SER A 76 4.95 -3.68 -14.72
N THR A 77 4.66 -3.81 -13.44
CA THR A 77 3.29 -3.95 -12.95
C THR A 77 3.14 -3.08 -11.72
N THR A 78 2.12 -2.22 -11.74
CA THR A 78 1.77 -1.39 -10.59
C THR A 78 0.41 -1.80 -10.06
N ILE A 79 0.35 -2.17 -8.79
CA ILE A 79 -0.87 -2.46 -8.07
C ILE A 79 -1.27 -1.22 -7.29
N ILE A 80 -2.41 -0.62 -7.68
CA ILE A 80 -2.95 0.58 -7.05
C ILE A 80 -4.17 0.17 -6.23
N PRO A 81 -4.13 0.26 -4.89
CA PRO A 81 -5.31 0.09 -4.06
C PRO A 81 -6.17 1.36 -4.06
N ASN A 82 -7.41 1.26 -3.62
CA ASN A 82 -8.24 2.43 -3.31
C ASN A 82 -7.71 3.16 -2.07
N ARG A 83 -7.21 2.42 -1.10
CA ARG A 83 -6.56 2.90 0.11
C ARG A 83 -5.41 1.96 0.46
N GLY A 84 -4.24 2.52 0.77
CA GLY A 84 -3.10 1.75 1.25
C GLY A 84 -1.85 1.88 0.39
N ALA A 85 -0.88 1.01 0.65
CA ALA A 85 0.42 1.00 0.01
C ALA A 85 0.35 0.49 -1.43
N TRP A 86 1.10 1.13 -2.33
CA TRP A 86 1.27 0.66 -3.70
C TRP A 86 2.32 -0.44 -3.74
N LEU A 87 2.11 -1.39 -4.66
CA LEU A 87 3.11 -2.39 -5.04
C LEU A 87 3.52 -2.15 -6.49
N GLU A 88 4.81 -1.99 -6.69
CA GLU A 88 5.40 -1.79 -8.02
C GLU A 88 6.39 -2.90 -8.28
N TYR A 89 6.15 -3.70 -9.31
CA TYR A 89 7.02 -4.77 -9.77
C TYR A 89 7.73 -4.35 -11.04
N GLU A 90 9.02 -4.63 -11.14
CA GLU A 90 9.83 -4.30 -12.31
C GLU A 90 10.78 -5.45 -12.65
N THR A 91 10.92 -5.79 -13.93
CA THR A 91 12.02 -6.61 -14.42
C THR A 91 13.17 -5.71 -14.87
N ASP A 92 14.40 -6.04 -14.49
CA ASP A 92 15.59 -5.34 -14.97
C ASP A 92 16.19 -6.01 -16.22
N SER A 93 17.24 -5.42 -16.79
CA SER A 93 17.97 -5.95 -17.95
C SER A 93 18.66 -7.30 -17.68
N ASN A 94 18.85 -7.66 -16.43
CA ASN A 94 19.40 -8.96 -16.01
C ASN A 94 18.32 -10.01 -15.75
N GLU A 95 17.06 -9.69 -16.09
CA GLU A 95 15.88 -10.52 -15.87
C GLU A 95 15.55 -10.77 -14.39
N ILE A 96 15.99 -9.88 -13.50
CA ILE A 96 15.68 -9.95 -12.08
C ILE A 96 14.36 -9.22 -11.85
N ILE A 97 13.47 -9.87 -11.11
CA ILE A 97 12.19 -9.28 -10.71
C ILE A 97 12.37 -8.57 -9.36
N SER A 98 12.14 -7.28 -9.37
CA SER A 98 12.22 -6.44 -8.17
C SER A 98 10.84 -5.92 -7.79
N VAL A 99 10.64 -5.68 -6.49
CA VAL A 99 9.43 -5.07 -5.94
C VAL A 99 9.77 -3.82 -5.13
N ARG A 100 8.90 -2.82 -5.21
CA ARG A 100 8.86 -1.67 -4.30
C ARG A 100 7.54 -1.68 -3.55
N VAL A 101 7.63 -1.48 -2.26
CA VAL A 101 6.48 -1.29 -1.40
C VAL A 101 6.40 0.18 -1.03
N ASP A 102 5.30 0.86 -1.39
CA ASP A 102 5.02 2.24 -1.02
C ASP A 102 6.18 3.23 -1.27
N ARG A 103 6.72 3.23 -2.52
CA ARG A 103 7.82 4.11 -2.96
C ARG A 103 9.18 3.91 -2.26
N THR A 104 9.36 2.83 -1.55
CA THR A 104 10.64 2.49 -0.94
C THR A 104 11.69 2.05 -1.97
N ARG A 105 12.90 1.76 -1.53
CA ARG A 105 13.94 1.18 -2.40
C ARG A 105 13.53 -0.21 -2.86
N LYS A 106 13.77 -0.50 -4.13
CA LYS A 106 13.50 -1.81 -4.71
C LYS A 106 14.34 -2.92 -4.09
N GLN A 107 13.76 -4.08 -4.04
CA GLN A 107 14.35 -5.31 -3.50
C GLN A 107 13.87 -6.51 -4.32
N PRO A 108 14.53 -7.67 -4.26
CA PRO A 108 14.08 -8.87 -4.96
C PRO A 108 12.63 -9.21 -4.58
N VAL A 109 11.81 -9.64 -5.54
CA VAL A 109 10.43 -10.04 -5.25
C VAL A 109 10.38 -11.25 -4.34
N THR A 110 11.37 -12.12 -4.41
CA THR A 110 11.51 -13.32 -3.56
C THR A 110 11.61 -12.98 -2.08
N THR A 111 12.27 -11.86 -1.73
CA THR A 111 12.28 -11.35 -0.34
C THR A 111 10.86 -11.04 0.16
N LEU A 112 10.01 -10.44 -0.69
CA LEU A 112 8.60 -10.22 -0.33
C LEU A 112 7.83 -11.54 -0.23
N MET A 113 8.03 -12.47 -1.17
CA MET A 113 7.40 -13.79 -1.12
C MET A 113 7.72 -14.53 0.18
N ARG A 114 9.00 -14.51 0.62
CA ARG A 114 9.39 -15.07 1.92
C ARG A 114 8.69 -14.39 3.09
N ALA A 115 8.63 -13.06 3.08
CA ALA A 115 7.94 -12.30 4.12
C ALA A 115 6.43 -12.56 4.17
N LEU A 116 5.83 -13.02 3.07
CA LEU A 116 4.42 -13.40 2.99
C LEU A 116 4.15 -14.86 3.39
N GLY A 117 5.20 -15.66 3.62
CA GLY A 117 5.06 -17.01 4.15
C GLY A 117 5.73 -18.12 3.33
N PHE A 118 6.23 -17.83 2.12
CA PHE A 118 6.94 -18.81 1.29
C PHE A 118 8.44 -18.83 1.69
N GLY A 119 8.78 -19.60 2.72
CA GLY A 119 10.07 -19.51 3.39
C GLY A 119 11.25 -20.03 2.58
N SER A 120 11.09 -21.11 1.83
CA SER A 120 12.17 -21.77 1.10
C SER A 120 12.13 -21.50 -0.41
N ASP A 121 13.29 -21.64 -1.07
CA ASP A 121 13.40 -21.53 -2.53
C ASP A 121 12.54 -22.59 -3.23
N GLN A 122 12.50 -23.79 -2.66
CA GLN A 122 11.71 -24.88 -3.19
C GLN A 122 10.21 -24.56 -3.17
N GLU A 123 9.71 -24.05 -2.06
CA GLU A 123 8.30 -23.60 -1.94
C GLU A 123 7.95 -22.53 -2.97
N ILE A 124 8.83 -21.55 -3.16
CA ILE A 124 8.64 -20.48 -4.16
C ILE A 124 8.56 -21.07 -5.57
N LEU A 125 9.49 -21.97 -5.91
CA LEU A 125 9.52 -22.59 -7.25
C LEU A 125 8.35 -23.57 -7.49
N GLU A 126 7.90 -24.28 -6.48
CA GLU A 126 6.72 -25.17 -6.57
C GLU A 126 5.44 -24.41 -6.86
N ILE A 127 5.27 -23.23 -6.25
CA ILE A 127 4.04 -22.43 -6.39
C ILE A 127 4.06 -21.55 -7.65
N PHE A 128 5.17 -20.88 -7.91
CA PHE A 128 5.27 -19.89 -9.00
C PHE A 128 5.86 -20.47 -10.30
N GLY A 129 6.32 -21.71 -10.27
CA GLY A 129 6.95 -22.38 -11.39
C GLY A 129 8.45 -22.07 -11.54
N GLU A 130 9.09 -22.85 -12.38
CA GLU A 130 10.53 -22.77 -12.64
C GLU A 130 10.87 -21.73 -13.75
N ASP A 131 10.42 -20.48 -13.57
CA ASP A 131 10.79 -19.40 -14.49
C ASP A 131 12.25 -18.98 -14.31
N VAL A 132 12.95 -18.74 -15.43
CA VAL A 132 14.36 -18.34 -15.43
C VAL A 132 14.58 -17.03 -14.65
N ARG A 133 13.65 -16.09 -14.73
CA ARG A 133 13.73 -14.81 -14.03
C ARG A 133 13.60 -15.00 -12.53
N LEU A 134 12.74 -15.93 -12.14
CA LEU A 134 12.56 -16.23 -10.71
C LEU A 134 13.81 -16.89 -10.14
N LYS A 135 14.42 -17.83 -10.86
CA LYS A 135 15.70 -18.47 -10.46
C LYS A 135 16.82 -17.42 -10.31
N LYS A 136 16.98 -16.53 -11.30
CA LYS A 136 17.96 -15.44 -11.23
C LYS A 136 17.67 -14.46 -10.08
N THR A 137 16.40 -14.27 -9.74
CA THR A 137 16.00 -13.41 -8.63
C THR A 137 16.32 -14.07 -7.29
N LEU A 138 16.12 -15.39 -7.15
CA LEU A 138 16.51 -16.17 -5.97
C LEU A 138 18.02 -16.13 -5.73
N GLU A 139 18.84 -16.23 -6.78
CA GLU A 139 20.30 -16.12 -6.67
C GLU A 139 20.76 -14.75 -6.12
N LYS A 140 19.97 -13.69 -6.37
CA LYS A 140 20.26 -12.34 -5.90
C LYS A 140 19.64 -12.03 -4.54
N ASP A 141 18.74 -12.85 -4.06
CA ASP A 141 18.08 -12.65 -2.76
C ASP A 141 19.07 -12.87 -1.62
N THR A 142 19.07 -11.97 -0.67
CA THR A 142 19.91 -12.05 0.54
C THR A 142 19.22 -12.75 1.70
N ALA A 143 17.91 -12.91 1.61
CA ALA A 143 17.11 -13.62 2.61
C ALA A 143 17.01 -15.11 2.23
N SER A 144 17.14 -16.00 3.20
CA SER A 144 17.07 -17.45 3.01
C SER A 144 15.81 -18.08 3.61
N ASN A 145 15.09 -17.34 4.43
CA ASN A 145 13.93 -17.83 5.14
C ASN A 145 12.90 -16.72 5.44
N TYR A 146 11.76 -17.12 6.00
CA TYR A 146 10.65 -16.21 6.35
C TYR A 146 11.06 -15.05 7.27
N GLU A 147 11.82 -15.34 8.33
CA GLU A 147 12.20 -14.32 9.30
C GLU A 147 13.18 -13.28 8.72
N GLU A 148 14.11 -13.73 7.91
CA GLU A 148 15.04 -12.84 7.20
C GLU A 148 14.30 -11.99 6.18
N GLY A 149 13.37 -12.57 5.41
CA GLY A 149 12.51 -11.85 4.49
C GLY A 149 11.72 -10.72 5.18
N LEU A 150 11.11 -11.01 6.34
CA LEU A 150 10.42 -10.01 7.15
C LEU A 150 11.35 -8.87 7.60
N LYS A 151 12.52 -9.21 8.10
CA LYS A 151 13.50 -8.22 8.58
C LYS A 151 14.02 -7.34 7.45
N GLU A 152 14.27 -7.91 6.26
CA GLU A 152 14.71 -7.15 5.09
C GLU A 152 13.64 -6.17 4.60
N ILE A 153 12.37 -6.59 4.51
CA ILE A 153 11.25 -5.72 4.19
C ILE A 153 11.15 -4.58 5.22
N TYR A 154 11.24 -4.91 6.51
CA TYR A 154 11.16 -3.91 7.58
C TYR A 154 12.27 -2.87 7.48
N ARG A 155 13.53 -3.29 7.24
CA ARG A 155 14.65 -2.36 7.06
C ARG A 155 14.46 -1.38 5.90
N LYS A 156 13.76 -1.79 4.84
CA LYS A 156 13.44 -0.89 3.71
C LYS A 156 12.33 0.09 4.03
N LEU A 157 11.33 -0.34 4.79
CA LEU A 157 10.19 0.48 5.19
C LEU A 157 10.54 1.42 6.35
N ARG A 158 11.36 0.95 7.31
CA ARG A 158 11.75 1.68 8.52
C ARG A 158 13.24 1.57 8.80
N PRO A 159 14.09 2.27 8.05
CA PRO A 159 15.54 2.12 8.14
C PRO A 159 16.14 2.57 9.48
N THR A 160 15.43 3.37 10.25
CA THR A 160 15.90 3.92 11.53
C THR A 160 15.60 3.02 12.73
N GLU A 161 14.74 2.03 12.57
CA GLU A 161 14.30 1.15 13.65
C GLU A 161 14.98 -0.23 13.57
N PRO A 162 15.38 -0.84 14.68
CA PRO A 162 15.93 -2.20 14.67
C PRO A 162 14.84 -3.20 14.26
N PRO A 163 15.11 -4.10 13.30
CA PRO A 163 14.13 -5.07 12.83
C PRO A 163 13.96 -6.23 13.82
N THR A 164 12.78 -6.38 14.39
CA THR A 164 12.36 -7.60 15.09
C THR A 164 11.33 -8.33 14.24
N VAL A 165 11.20 -9.65 14.42
CA VAL A 165 10.24 -10.46 13.65
C VAL A 165 8.81 -10.01 13.94
N GLU A 166 8.49 -9.76 15.20
CA GLU A 166 7.16 -9.31 15.64
C GLU A 166 6.79 -7.96 15.04
N SER A 167 7.69 -6.97 15.12
CA SER A 167 7.46 -5.63 14.56
C SER A 167 7.33 -5.68 13.04
N ALA A 168 8.13 -6.49 12.37
CA ALA A 168 8.09 -6.65 10.92
C ALA A 168 6.77 -7.31 10.47
N ARG A 169 6.34 -8.37 11.16
CA ARG A 169 5.05 -9.02 10.92
C ARG A 169 3.88 -8.08 11.17
N ALA A 170 3.89 -7.35 12.27
CA ALA A 170 2.85 -6.38 12.60
C ALA A 170 2.76 -5.26 11.55
N LEU A 171 3.90 -4.77 11.06
CA LEU A 171 3.95 -3.76 10.01
C LEU A 171 3.38 -4.29 8.70
N LEU A 172 3.80 -5.48 8.23
CA LEU A 172 3.33 -6.09 7.00
C LEU A 172 1.82 -6.35 7.04
N ASN A 173 1.34 -6.93 8.15
CA ASN A 173 -0.09 -7.13 8.37
C ASN A 173 -0.88 -5.83 8.34
N SER A 174 -0.35 -4.78 8.96
CA SER A 174 -0.95 -3.46 8.95
C SER A 174 -1.02 -2.83 7.55
N LEU A 175 -0.02 -3.09 6.69
CA LEU A 175 0.05 -2.51 5.36
C LEU A 175 -0.91 -3.16 4.36
N PHE A 176 -1.09 -4.49 4.43
CA PHE A 176 -1.79 -5.25 3.39
C PHE A 176 -3.03 -6.01 3.87
N PHE A 177 -3.09 -6.37 5.15
CA PHE A 177 -4.13 -7.26 5.70
C PHE A 177 -5.08 -6.58 6.69
N ASP A 178 -4.84 -5.31 7.05
CA ASP A 178 -5.78 -4.53 7.87
C ASP A 178 -6.82 -3.85 6.97
N PRO A 179 -8.12 -4.24 7.04
CA PRO A 179 -9.18 -3.66 6.23
C PRO A 179 -9.36 -2.14 6.41
N LYS A 180 -8.90 -1.61 7.55
CA LYS A 180 -8.93 -0.15 7.82
C LYS A 180 -7.85 0.60 7.09
N ARG A 181 -6.76 -0.06 6.71
CA ARG A 181 -5.58 0.54 6.09
C ARG A 181 -5.39 0.16 4.64
N TYR A 182 -5.85 -0.99 4.22
CA TYR A 182 -5.73 -1.47 2.84
C TYR A 182 -7.09 -1.92 2.30
N ASP A 183 -7.48 -1.38 1.15
CA ASP A 183 -8.71 -1.78 0.47
C ASP A 183 -8.58 -1.53 -1.04
N LEU A 184 -8.99 -2.51 -1.83
CA LEU A 184 -9.07 -2.41 -3.29
C LEU A 184 -10.40 -1.80 -3.75
N ALA A 185 -11.41 -1.73 -2.90
CA ALA A 185 -12.78 -1.39 -3.22
C ALA A 185 -13.40 -2.29 -4.32
N LYS A 186 -14.65 -2.09 -4.65
CA LYS A 186 -15.36 -2.89 -5.66
C LYS A 186 -14.74 -2.79 -7.06
N VAL A 187 -14.29 -1.60 -7.43
CA VAL A 187 -13.68 -1.36 -8.76
C VAL A 187 -12.33 -2.06 -8.89
N GLY A 188 -11.48 -1.97 -7.87
CA GLY A 188 -10.20 -2.65 -7.85
C GLY A 188 -10.37 -4.16 -7.94
N ARG A 189 -11.23 -4.75 -7.10
CA ARG A 189 -11.54 -6.18 -7.11
C ARG A 189 -12.07 -6.67 -8.46
N TYR A 190 -13.00 -5.93 -9.05
CA TYR A 190 -13.50 -6.26 -10.39
C TYR A 190 -12.38 -6.28 -11.45
N LYS A 191 -11.49 -5.27 -11.43
CA LYS A 191 -10.36 -5.21 -12.37
C LYS A 191 -9.37 -6.33 -12.16
N TYR A 192 -9.08 -6.69 -10.92
CA TYR A 192 -8.26 -7.85 -10.58
C TYR A 192 -8.86 -9.12 -11.14
N ASN A 193 -10.09 -9.41 -10.76
CA ASN A 193 -10.80 -10.61 -11.20
C ASN A 193 -10.80 -10.73 -12.72
N LYS A 194 -11.07 -9.63 -13.43
CA LYS A 194 -11.09 -9.60 -14.89
C LYS A 194 -9.70 -9.83 -15.49
N LYS A 195 -8.67 -9.17 -14.98
CA LYS A 195 -7.31 -9.25 -15.58
C LYS A 195 -6.60 -10.54 -15.24
N LEU A 196 -6.83 -11.11 -14.07
CA LEU A 196 -6.23 -12.37 -13.63
C LEU A 196 -7.08 -13.60 -13.95
N GLY A 197 -8.29 -13.41 -14.50
CA GLY A 197 -9.17 -14.53 -14.87
C GLY A 197 -9.73 -15.31 -13.67
N ILE A 198 -9.74 -14.71 -12.47
CA ILE A 198 -10.19 -15.38 -11.23
C ILE A 198 -11.68 -15.15 -10.92
N SER A 199 -12.41 -14.54 -11.82
CA SER A 199 -13.85 -14.19 -11.64
C SER A 199 -14.74 -15.37 -11.24
N ASN A 200 -14.35 -16.57 -11.61
CA ASN A 200 -15.11 -17.80 -11.31
C ASN A 200 -14.76 -18.41 -9.94
N ARG A 201 -13.71 -17.94 -9.28
CA ARG A 201 -13.25 -18.50 -8.00
C ARG A 201 -13.91 -17.89 -6.80
N ILE A 202 -14.40 -16.66 -6.94
CA ILE A 202 -14.84 -15.87 -5.79
C ILE A 202 -16.14 -15.15 -6.15
N ASN A 203 -17.21 -15.37 -5.40
CA ASN A 203 -18.50 -14.69 -5.53
C ASN A 203 -18.38 -13.19 -5.25
N GLY A 204 -17.61 -12.47 -6.07
CA GLY A 204 -17.51 -11.02 -6.08
C GLY A 204 -16.61 -10.37 -5.01
N VAL A 205 -15.93 -11.14 -4.17
CA VAL A 205 -15.06 -10.61 -3.11
C VAL A 205 -13.66 -11.19 -3.24
N THR A 206 -12.73 -10.40 -3.80
CA THR A 206 -11.32 -10.73 -3.75
C THR A 206 -10.81 -10.39 -2.36
N VAL A 207 -10.36 -11.38 -1.61
CA VAL A 207 -9.71 -11.18 -0.31
C VAL A 207 -8.28 -10.68 -0.54
N ALA A 208 -7.69 -9.98 0.42
CA ALA A 208 -6.31 -9.50 0.30
C ALA A 208 -5.32 -10.66 0.05
N GLU A 209 -5.59 -11.83 0.60
CA GLU A 209 -4.85 -13.07 0.38
C GLU A 209 -4.82 -13.50 -1.10
N ASP A 210 -5.93 -13.33 -1.84
CA ASP A 210 -5.99 -13.65 -3.27
C ASP A 210 -5.19 -12.67 -4.15
N VAL A 211 -4.88 -11.50 -3.63
CA VAL A 211 -4.11 -10.46 -4.35
C VAL A 211 -2.61 -10.69 -4.21
N ILE A 212 -2.23 -11.39 -3.17
CA ILE A 212 -0.82 -11.66 -2.83
C ILE A 212 -0.39 -13.02 -3.39
N ASN A 213 -1.32 -13.95 -3.53
CA ASN A 213 -1.16 -15.23 -4.22
C ASN A 213 -1.48 -15.06 -5.71
#